data_8dd3a3fa48117ea7f8f2449e3d92f465
#
_entry.id   8dd3a3fa48117ea7f8f2449e3d92f465
#
_cell.length_a   1.000
_cell.length_b   1.000
_cell.length_c   1.000
_cell.angle_alpha   90.00
_cell.angle_beta   90.00
_cell.angle_gamma   90.00
#
_symmetry.space_group_name_H-M   'P 1'
#
loop_
_entity.id
_entity.type
_entity.pdbx_description
1 polymer ?
#
loop_
_entity_poly.entity_id
_entity_poly.type
_entity_poly.pdbx_seq_one_letter_code
_entity_poly.pdbx_strand_id
1 'polypeptide(L)'
;MSTSTLALSAVDESPWTSEEAWVGTRRPVLEAHALPAAAYSDEHFFDVERETVLATSWVCVGIHDELSAPGSSIVREVAGRSVIITRNATGELRGFLNACRHRGTQLLDGDCTLGSTIRCPYHRWGYDLDGNLVSTPQFADAGVDSFDKGEYGLHAVRVAVWQFLVFVCLSDETPGIDAWFGDLGQRLAGYRLADWHSHQNLTIEIEANWKLVSENFQEYYHLPWVHPELARVSRVPDHYRYQGSGMYCGQTTTPISSDERGDWDTMAPAEGLGPSDSASGRFIALFPNVLLSILPNHAFVVRLEAVAPGITRETCSWLLPPTTDNVPDADFAVTRDFWLDINAEDIDIVQRGQLGLTTGGYTPGRLSPRFEEPLHRFHNMLADRFNGITRIPDGDESDDQPLYGTGINPLPWRMAGSQSEKGN
;
A
#
# COMPACT_ATOMS: atom_id res chain seq x y z
N MET A 1 2.36 26.26 15.79
CA MET A 1 2.33 25.98 14.36
C MET A 1 0.88 25.82 13.98
N SER A 2 0.34 26.67 13.13
CA SER A 2 -1.04 26.53 12.66
C SER A 2 -1.04 25.39 11.63
N THR A 3 -1.50 24.20 12.01
CA THR A 3 -1.80 23.12 11.09
C THR A 3 -3.00 23.56 10.27
N SER A 4 -2.77 24.08 9.08
CA SER A 4 -3.84 24.27 8.11
C SER A 4 -4.30 22.87 7.70
N THR A 5 -5.40 22.42 8.30
CA THR A 5 -6.05 21.16 7.91
C THR A 5 -6.35 21.22 6.42
N LEU A 6 -5.86 20.24 5.67
CA LEU A 6 -6.15 20.12 4.26
C LEU A 6 -7.66 19.86 4.13
N ALA A 7 -8.40 20.79 3.53
CA ALA A 7 -9.80 20.52 3.21
C ALA A 7 -9.82 19.46 2.08
N LEU A 8 -10.17 18.23 2.43
CA LEU A 8 -10.52 17.22 1.44
C LEU A 8 -11.79 17.69 0.72
N SER A 9 -11.89 17.44 -0.58
CA SER A 9 -13.06 17.79 -1.35
C SER A 9 -14.29 17.11 -0.74
N ALA A 10 -15.35 17.87 -0.50
CA ALA A 10 -16.62 17.26 -0.14
C ALA A 10 -17.03 16.35 -1.31
N VAL A 11 -17.16 15.06 -1.03
CA VAL A 11 -17.71 14.14 -2.00
C VAL A 11 -19.21 14.45 -2.09
N ASP A 12 -19.69 14.86 -3.27
CA ASP A 12 -21.12 15.00 -3.52
C ASP A 12 -21.83 13.67 -3.20
N GLU A 13 -23.13 13.72 -2.91
CA GLU A 13 -23.91 12.51 -2.62
C GLU A 13 -23.70 11.46 -3.74
N SER A 14 -22.88 10.47 -3.42
CA SER A 14 -22.56 9.36 -4.32
C SER A 14 -23.24 8.08 -3.81
N PRO A 15 -23.79 7.25 -4.70
CA PRO A 15 -24.36 5.97 -4.27
C PRO A 15 -23.31 5.09 -3.55
N TRP A 16 -22.02 5.28 -3.85
CA TRP A 16 -20.92 4.49 -3.28
C TRP A 16 -20.59 4.85 -1.83
N THR A 17 -21.04 6.00 -1.34
CA THR A 17 -20.89 6.42 0.07
C THR A 17 -22.06 6.00 0.96
N SER A 18 -22.86 5.05 0.49
CA SER A 18 -23.98 4.45 1.23
C SER A 18 -23.75 2.95 1.46
N GLU A 19 -24.06 2.46 2.65
CA GLU A 19 -23.99 1.01 2.97
C GLU A 19 -24.85 0.14 2.03
N GLU A 20 -25.86 0.72 1.37
CA GLU A 20 -26.70 0.01 0.41
C GLU A 20 -25.87 -0.50 -0.81
N ALA A 21 -24.86 0.26 -1.22
CA ALA A 21 -23.97 -0.16 -2.32
C ALA A 21 -23.14 -1.40 -1.97
N TRP A 22 -22.90 -1.63 -0.68
CA TRP A 22 -21.98 -2.65 -0.17
C TRP A 22 -22.68 -3.87 0.44
N VAL A 23 -23.99 -3.99 0.31
CA VAL A 23 -24.78 -5.10 0.89
C VAL A 23 -24.22 -6.47 0.49
N GLY A 24 -23.79 -6.65 -0.75
CA GLY A 24 -23.18 -7.90 -1.23
C GLY A 24 -21.83 -8.18 -0.57
N THR A 25 -21.01 -7.15 -0.40
CA THR A 25 -19.69 -7.21 0.25
C THR A 25 -19.79 -7.45 1.75
N ARG A 26 -20.79 -6.84 2.42
CA ARG A 26 -20.98 -6.94 3.88
C ARG A 26 -21.53 -8.29 4.35
N ARG A 27 -21.97 -9.14 3.45
CA ARG A 27 -22.40 -10.50 3.82
C ARG A 27 -21.21 -11.29 4.40
N PRO A 28 -21.49 -12.31 5.23
CA PRO A 28 -20.47 -13.27 5.62
C PRO A 28 -19.76 -13.83 4.37
N VAL A 29 -18.47 -14.14 4.44
CA VAL A 29 -17.68 -14.59 3.29
C VAL A 29 -18.32 -15.78 2.55
N LEU A 30 -19.04 -16.67 3.28
CA LEU A 30 -19.83 -17.77 2.69
C LEU A 30 -20.92 -17.29 1.73
N GLU A 31 -21.35 -16.05 1.80
CA GLU A 31 -22.43 -15.46 1.02
C GLU A 31 -22.00 -14.19 0.26
N ALA A 32 -20.78 -13.71 0.50
CA ALA A 32 -20.27 -12.46 -0.07
C ALA A 32 -20.09 -12.54 -1.58
N HIS A 33 -20.13 -11.37 -2.21
CA HIS A 33 -19.93 -11.19 -3.63
C HIS A 33 -18.72 -10.28 -3.87
N ALA A 34 -18.08 -10.48 -5.02
CA ALA A 34 -17.07 -9.57 -5.56
C ALA A 34 -17.65 -8.17 -5.80
N LEU A 35 -16.79 -7.19 -6.03
CA LEU A 35 -17.20 -5.81 -6.30
C LEU A 35 -17.93 -5.68 -7.66
N PRO A 36 -18.78 -4.66 -7.83
CA PRO A 36 -19.44 -4.38 -9.10
C PRO A 36 -18.44 -3.90 -10.16
N ALA A 37 -18.73 -4.07 -11.44
CA ALA A 37 -17.88 -3.62 -12.55
C ALA A 37 -17.49 -2.14 -12.46
N ALA A 38 -18.39 -1.29 -11.96
CA ALA A 38 -18.13 0.13 -11.75
C ALA A 38 -16.93 0.39 -10.84
N ALA A 39 -16.65 -0.47 -9.87
CA ALA A 39 -15.49 -0.34 -8.99
C ALA A 39 -14.15 -0.37 -9.75
N TYR A 40 -14.14 -0.90 -10.96
CA TYR A 40 -12.91 -1.09 -11.75
C TYR A 40 -12.84 -0.24 -13.02
N SER A 41 -13.94 0.37 -13.45
CA SER A 41 -14.01 1.02 -14.76
C SER A 41 -14.74 2.37 -14.78
N ASP A 42 -15.41 2.76 -13.70
CA ASP A 42 -16.21 3.98 -13.66
C ASP A 42 -15.41 5.16 -13.13
N GLU A 43 -15.36 6.26 -13.88
CA GLU A 43 -14.62 7.48 -13.52
C GLU A 43 -15.15 8.10 -12.21
N HIS A 44 -16.47 8.14 -12.04
CA HIS A 44 -17.07 8.72 -10.84
C HIS A 44 -16.76 7.86 -9.59
N PHE A 45 -16.80 6.53 -9.73
CA PHE A 45 -16.35 5.65 -8.65
C PHE A 45 -14.91 5.96 -8.27
N PHE A 46 -14.03 6.11 -9.26
CA PHE A 46 -12.61 6.40 -9.03
C PHE A 46 -12.39 7.76 -8.38
N ASP A 47 -13.14 8.79 -8.78
CA ASP A 47 -13.06 10.11 -8.14
C ASP A 47 -13.47 10.06 -6.67
N VAL A 48 -14.56 9.34 -6.34
CA VAL A 48 -14.99 9.11 -4.96
C VAL A 48 -13.94 8.30 -4.19
N GLU A 49 -13.39 7.25 -4.79
CA GLU A 49 -12.33 6.42 -4.21
C GLU A 49 -11.08 7.24 -3.84
N ARG A 50 -10.66 8.16 -4.70
CA ARG A 50 -9.53 9.05 -4.43
C ARG A 50 -9.73 9.86 -3.16
N GLU A 51 -10.92 10.42 -2.95
CA GLU A 51 -11.23 11.26 -1.80
C GLU A 51 -11.51 10.44 -0.53
N THR A 52 -12.20 9.31 -0.65
CA THR A 52 -12.66 8.54 0.51
C THR A 52 -11.69 7.45 0.94
N VAL A 53 -11.00 6.81 0.00
CA VAL A 53 -10.06 5.71 0.27
C VAL A 53 -8.63 6.22 0.32
N LEU A 54 -8.13 6.76 -0.80
CA LEU A 54 -6.71 7.10 -0.92
C LEU A 54 -6.33 8.33 -0.08
N ALA A 55 -7.17 9.36 -0.02
CA ALA A 55 -6.87 10.55 0.78
C ALA A 55 -6.96 10.30 2.30
N THR A 56 -7.76 9.31 2.73
CA THR A 56 -7.99 8.99 4.15
C THR A 56 -7.22 7.78 4.64
N SER A 57 -6.31 7.25 3.84
CA SER A 57 -5.47 6.10 4.19
C SER A 57 -3.99 6.48 4.24
N TRP A 58 -3.19 5.64 4.87
CA TRP A 58 -1.74 5.69 4.75
C TRP A 58 -1.34 5.06 3.42
N VAL A 59 -1.03 5.91 2.43
CA VAL A 59 -0.60 5.49 1.09
C VAL A 59 0.92 5.39 1.07
N CYS A 60 1.45 4.23 0.69
CA CYS A 60 2.88 4.04 0.49
C CYS A 60 3.35 4.84 -0.72
N VAL A 61 4.42 5.61 -0.55
CA VAL A 61 4.97 6.49 -1.58
C VAL A 61 6.41 6.16 -1.96
N GLY A 62 7.07 5.26 -1.23
CA GLY A 62 8.46 4.87 -1.54
C GLY A 62 9.09 4.03 -0.44
N ILE A 63 10.38 3.84 -0.58
CA ILE A 63 11.23 3.13 0.36
C ILE A 63 12.17 4.13 1.05
N HIS A 64 12.55 3.89 2.30
CA HIS A 64 13.36 4.81 3.08
C HIS A 64 14.72 5.14 2.43
N ASP A 65 15.26 4.23 1.63
CA ASP A 65 16.53 4.40 0.93
C ASP A 65 16.50 5.52 -0.10
N GLU A 66 15.33 5.80 -0.70
CA GLU A 66 15.14 6.92 -1.62
C GLU A 66 15.34 8.27 -0.92
N LEU A 67 15.27 8.27 0.42
CA LEU A 67 15.36 9.46 1.28
C LEU A 67 16.49 9.33 2.30
N SER A 68 17.64 8.75 1.93
CA SER A 68 18.72 8.37 2.86
C SER A 68 19.50 9.54 3.45
N ALA A 69 19.61 10.68 2.76
CA ALA A 69 20.44 11.82 3.17
C ALA A 69 19.61 13.10 3.34
N PRO A 70 20.07 14.06 4.17
CA PRO A 70 19.46 15.39 4.24
C PRO A 70 19.39 16.04 2.84
N GLY A 71 18.21 16.57 2.50
CA GLY A 71 17.91 17.13 1.18
C GLY A 71 17.41 16.13 0.15
N SER A 72 17.54 14.80 0.37
CA SER A 72 16.88 13.82 -0.50
C SER A 72 15.39 14.09 -0.52
N SER A 73 14.82 14.16 -1.71
CA SER A 73 13.40 14.53 -1.93
C SER A 73 12.80 13.71 -3.02
N ILE A 74 11.59 13.19 -2.78
CA ILE A 74 10.79 12.47 -3.77
C ILE A 74 9.49 13.23 -4.04
N VAL A 75 9.00 13.12 -5.26
CA VAL A 75 7.71 13.68 -5.68
C VAL A 75 6.79 12.53 -6.06
N ARG A 76 5.63 12.46 -5.43
CA ARG A 76 4.65 11.40 -5.67
C ARG A 76 3.24 11.97 -5.81
N GLU A 77 2.37 11.21 -6.45
CA GLU A 77 0.95 11.52 -6.48
C GLU A 77 0.20 10.69 -5.42
N VAL A 78 -0.63 11.35 -4.63
CA VAL A 78 -1.48 10.72 -3.62
C VAL A 78 -2.89 11.27 -3.76
N ALA A 79 -3.85 10.43 -4.07
CA ALA A 79 -5.24 10.83 -4.30
C ALA A 79 -5.38 12.01 -5.28
N GLY A 80 -4.62 11.98 -6.39
CA GLY A 80 -4.62 13.03 -7.41
C GLY A 80 -3.95 14.34 -7.00
N ARG A 81 -3.18 14.32 -5.90
CA ARG A 81 -2.44 15.50 -5.40
C ARG A 81 -0.95 15.22 -5.42
N SER A 82 -0.19 16.12 -6.05
CA SER A 82 1.28 16.05 -6.02
C SER A 82 1.78 16.42 -4.63
N VAL A 83 2.61 15.56 -4.04
CA VAL A 83 3.23 15.74 -2.73
C VAL A 83 4.76 15.67 -2.84
N ILE A 84 5.45 16.46 -2.03
CA ILE A 84 6.90 16.40 -1.84
C ILE A 84 7.13 15.73 -0.49
N ILE A 85 8.00 14.73 -0.46
CA ILE A 85 8.56 14.17 0.77
C ILE A 85 10.05 14.47 0.76
N THR A 86 10.56 15.09 1.81
CA THR A 86 11.97 15.47 1.91
C THR A 86 12.54 15.13 3.27
N ARG A 87 13.83 14.82 3.34
CA ARG A 87 14.56 14.67 4.60
C ARG A 87 15.18 16.03 4.96
N ASN A 88 14.80 16.57 6.12
CA ASN A 88 15.33 17.85 6.59
C ASN A 88 16.77 17.73 7.15
N ALA A 89 17.34 18.84 7.57
CA ALA A 89 18.70 18.89 8.09
C ALA A 89 18.92 18.10 9.39
N THR A 90 17.85 17.84 10.17
CA THR A 90 17.89 17.03 11.39
C THR A 90 17.67 15.53 11.14
N GLY A 91 17.45 15.15 9.88
CA GLY A 91 17.23 13.76 9.48
C GLY A 91 15.76 13.32 9.58
N GLU A 92 14.83 14.24 9.87
CA GLU A 92 13.41 13.92 9.92
C GLU A 92 12.76 14.03 8.53
N LEU A 93 11.79 13.17 8.23
CA LEU A 93 10.99 13.30 7.02
C LEU A 93 9.89 14.36 7.19
N ARG A 94 9.74 15.17 6.17
CA ARG A 94 8.67 16.17 6.04
C ARG A 94 7.92 15.95 4.75
N GLY A 95 6.61 16.13 4.79
CA GLY A 95 5.75 16.05 3.62
C GLY A 95 4.99 17.35 3.39
N PHE A 96 4.85 17.74 2.12
CA PHE A 96 4.14 18.95 1.74
C PHE A 96 3.35 18.75 0.45
N LEU A 97 2.25 19.49 0.29
CA LEU A 97 1.68 19.65 -1.04
C LEU A 97 2.67 20.37 -1.95
N ASN A 98 2.85 19.86 -3.15
CA ASN A 98 3.81 20.37 -4.13
C ASN A 98 3.29 21.63 -4.84
N ALA A 99 2.96 22.66 -4.07
CA ALA A 99 2.39 23.90 -4.58
C ALA A 99 2.93 25.11 -3.84
N CYS A 100 3.44 26.09 -4.58
CA CYS A 100 3.92 27.36 -4.03
C CYS A 100 2.75 28.17 -3.45
N ARG A 101 2.89 28.67 -2.22
CA ARG A 101 1.87 29.46 -1.52
C ARG A 101 1.64 30.86 -2.12
N HIS A 102 2.47 31.27 -3.09
CA HIS A 102 2.26 32.53 -3.78
C HIS A 102 1.15 32.44 -4.84
N ARG A 103 1.27 31.53 -5.82
CA ARG A 103 0.33 31.40 -6.95
C ARG A 103 0.16 29.95 -7.43
N GLY A 104 0.32 28.96 -6.55
CA GLY A 104 0.04 27.57 -6.82
C GLY A 104 1.03 26.84 -7.74
N THR A 105 2.14 27.48 -8.18
CA THR A 105 3.10 26.85 -9.07
C THR A 105 3.69 25.60 -8.43
N GLN A 106 3.76 24.49 -9.18
CA GLN A 106 4.44 23.28 -8.77
C GLN A 106 5.91 23.59 -8.46
N LEU A 107 6.41 23.10 -7.32
CA LEU A 107 7.74 23.44 -6.80
C LEU A 107 8.82 22.52 -7.36
N LEU A 108 8.54 21.20 -7.38
CA LEU A 108 9.44 20.17 -7.88
C LEU A 108 8.70 19.34 -8.93
N ASP A 109 9.40 18.96 -10.00
CA ASP A 109 8.86 18.16 -11.10
C ASP A 109 9.29 16.68 -11.05
N GLY A 110 10.12 16.32 -10.08
CA GLY A 110 10.60 14.95 -9.88
C GLY A 110 11.52 14.81 -8.68
N ASP A 111 12.01 13.61 -8.48
CA ASP A 111 12.92 13.26 -7.41
C ASP A 111 14.25 14.00 -7.58
N CYS A 112 14.80 14.51 -6.48
CA CYS A 112 16.03 15.30 -6.51
C CYS A 112 16.70 15.34 -5.14
N THR A 113 17.92 15.84 -5.13
CA THR A 113 18.60 16.23 -3.89
C THR A 113 18.63 17.75 -3.80
N LEU A 114 17.97 18.27 -2.79
CA LEU A 114 17.92 19.69 -2.48
C LEU A 114 19.11 20.11 -1.61
N GLY A 115 19.45 21.40 -1.68
CA GLY A 115 20.28 22.00 -0.65
C GLY A 115 19.45 22.29 0.59
N SER A 116 19.53 23.51 1.14
CA SER A 116 18.78 23.92 2.34
C SER A 116 17.39 24.48 2.04
N THR A 117 16.99 24.60 0.77
CA THR A 117 15.76 25.30 0.38
C THR A 117 15.10 24.69 -0.87
N ILE A 118 13.78 24.64 -0.83
CA ILE A 118 12.91 24.41 -1.99
C ILE A 118 12.62 25.76 -2.62
N ARG A 119 12.92 25.94 -3.91
CA ARG A 119 12.75 27.22 -4.60
C ARG A 119 11.72 27.14 -5.71
N CYS A 120 10.68 27.97 -5.59
CA CYS A 120 9.67 28.11 -6.63
C CYS A 120 10.32 28.54 -7.97
N PRO A 121 10.07 27.81 -9.07
CA PRO A 121 10.65 28.17 -10.36
C PRO A 121 10.13 29.49 -10.92
N TYR A 122 8.96 29.97 -10.48
CA TYR A 122 8.30 31.15 -11.05
C TYR A 122 8.89 32.46 -10.50
N HIS A 123 8.69 32.75 -9.18
CA HIS A 123 9.13 34.01 -8.57
C HIS A 123 10.19 33.82 -7.50
N ARG A 124 10.80 32.63 -7.44
CA ARG A 124 11.92 32.28 -6.55
C ARG A 124 11.58 32.39 -5.05
N TRP A 125 10.31 32.32 -4.66
CA TRP A 125 9.98 32.10 -3.27
C TRP A 125 10.69 30.86 -2.76
N GLY A 126 11.33 30.99 -1.59
CA GLY A 126 12.15 29.92 -1.04
C GLY A 126 11.58 29.44 0.29
N TYR A 127 11.48 28.12 0.40
CA TYR A 127 11.04 27.45 1.62
C TYR A 127 12.20 26.63 2.16
N ASP A 128 12.38 26.59 3.48
CA ASP A 128 13.31 25.62 4.06
C ASP A 128 12.77 24.19 3.96
N LEU A 129 13.56 23.21 4.40
CA LEU A 129 13.14 21.79 4.33
C LEU A 129 12.11 21.42 5.41
N ASP A 130 11.77 22.34 6.32
CA ASP A 130 10.66 22.23 7.24
C ASP A 130 9.39 22.91 6.72
N GLY A 131 9.43 23.45 5.49
CA GLY A 131 8.29 24.07 4.81
C GLY A 131 8.06 25.54 5.13
N ASN A 132 8.89 26.18 5.96
CA ASN A 132 8.73 27.59 6.30
C ASN A 132 9.16 28.47 5.14
N LEU A 133 8.39 29.53 4.85
CA LEU A 133 8.78 30.53 3.86
C LEU A 133 9.94 31.38 4.40
N VAL A 134 11.12 31.25 3.81
CA VAL A 134 12.34 31.93 4.26
C VAL A 134 12.75 33.09 3.35
N SER A 135 12.41 33.06 2.08
CA SER A 135 12.79 34.13 1.14
C SER A 135 11.70 34.48 0.13
N THR A 136 11.56 35.78 -0.13
CA THR A 136 10.62 36.36 -1.10
C THR A 136 11.34 37.48 -1.85
N PRO A 137 12.14 37.14 -2.92
CA PRO A 137 12.97 38.12 -3.62
C PRO A 137 12.15 39.33 -4.10
N GLN A 138 12.70 40.54 -3.93
CA GLN A 138 12.09 41.81 -4.34
C GLN A 138 10.75 42.17 -3.68
N PHE A 139 10.26 41.38 -2.74
CA PHE A 139 8.95 41.63 -2.11
C PHE A 139 8.98 42.83 -1.16
N ALA A 140 10.10 43.06 -0.49
CA ALA A 140 10.31 44.22 0.38
C ALA A 140 10.31 45.53 -0.41
N ASP A 141 10.76 45.52 -1.65
CA ASP A 141 10.84 46.70 -2.52
C ASP A 141 9.44 47.15 -3.01
N ALA A 142 8.42 46.32 -2.81
CA ALA A 142 7.04 46.59 -3.22
C ALA A 142 6.21 47.40 -2.19
N GLY A 143 6.84 47.82 -1.06
CA GLY A 143 6.14 48.62 -0.04
C GLY A 143 5.07 47.84 0.75
N VAL A 144 5.21 46.53 0.88
CA VAL A 144 4.28 45.68 1.65
C VAL A 144 4.73 45.65 3.10
N ASP A 145 4.19 46.51 3.94
CA ASP A 145 4.63 46.69 5.32
C ASP A 145 4.13 45.62 6.31
N SER A 146 3.13 44.78 5.93
CA SER A 146 2.45 43.84 6.83
C SER A 146 2.52 42.39 6.41
N PHE A 147 3.54 42.00 5.64
CA PHE A 147 3.69 40.62 5.15
C PHE A 147 4.39 39.73 6.19
N ASP A 148 3.63 38.83 6.83
CA ASP A 148 4.18 37.79 7.72
C ASP A 148 4.45 36.53 6.94
N LYS A 149 5.74 36.18 6.76
CA LYS A 149 6.16 34.93 6.11
C LYS A 149 5.67 33.68 6.82
N GLY A 150 5.42 33.76 8.14
CA GLY A 150 4.92 32.66 8.94
C GLY A 150 3.55 32.13 8.48
N GLU A 151 2.75 32.98 7.83
CA GLU A 151 1.43 32.61 7.29
C GLU A 151 1.50 31.85 5.94
N TYR A 152 2.68 31.84 5.30
CA TYR A 152 2.87 31.34 3.94
C TYR A 152 3.80 30.12 3.85
N GLY A 153 3.94 29.38 4.94
CA GLY A 153 4.60 28.06 4.91
C GLY A 153 3.86 27.08 4.00
N LEU A 154 4.54 26.07 3.50
CA LEU A 154 3.94 25.00 2.69
C LEU A 154 2.86 24.26 3.50
N HIS A 155 1.82 23.79 2.80
CA HIS A 155 0.82 22.93 3.43
C HIS A 155 1.44 21.57 3.72
N ALA A 156 1.56 21.26 5.00
CA ALA A 156 2.11 20.00 5.46
C ALA A 156 1.13 18.84 5.19
N VAL A 157 1.69 17.67 4.88
CA VAL A 157 0.99 16.39 4.87
C VAL A 157 1.66 15.46 5.86
N ARG A 158 0.89 14.51 6.42
CA ARG A 158 1.41 13.55 7.37
C ARG A 158 2.32 12.56 6.66
N VAL A 159 3.52 12.32 7.21
CA VAL A 159 4.49 11.33 6.73
C VAL A 159 4.85 10.40 7.87
N ALA A 160 4.97 9.13 7.59
CA ALA A 160 5.45 8.12 8.53
C ALA A 160 6.33 7.10 7.82
N VAL A 161 7.27 6.53 8.57
CA VAL A 161 8.04 5.36 8.15
C VAL A 161 7.53 4.17 8.95
N TRP A 162 7.22 3.09 8.27
CA TRP A 162 6.91 1.81 8.89
C TRP A 162 7.78 0.74 8.25
N GLN A 163 8.64 0.12 9.04
CA GLN A 163 9.70 -0.75 8.54
C GLN A 163 10.58 0.01 7.52
N PHE A 164 10.75 -0.51 6.31
CA PHE A 164 11.47 0.15 5.23
C PHE A 164 10.58 1.03 4.33
N LEU A 165 9.28 1.11 4.58
CA LEU A 165 8.30 1.80 3.73
C LEU A 165 8.02 3.21 4.23
N VAL A 166 7.86 4.13 3.29
CA VAL A 166 7.47 5.53 3.56
C VAL A 166 6.02 5.73 3.13
N PHE A 167 5.22 6.27 4.03
CA PHE A 167 3.80 6.50 3.85
C PHE A 167 3.43 7.98 3.99
N VAL A 168 2.39 8.38 3.26
CA VAL A 168 1.74 9.68 3.35
C VAL A 168 0.25 9.49 3.64
N CYS A 169 -0.31 10.36 4.49
CA CYS A 169 -1.74 10.45 4.72
C CYS A 169 -2.19 11.90 4.63
N LEU A 170 -3.25 12.16 3.86
CA LEU A 170 -3.77 13.52 3.66
C LEU A 170 -4.83 13.91 4.70
N SER A 171 -5.34 12.95 5.48
CA SER A 171 -6.35 13.18 6.52
C SER A 171 -5.71 13.24 7.90
N ASP A 172 -6.10 14.22 8.70
CA ASP A 172 -5.70 14.36 10.11
C ASP A 172 -6.47 13.38 11.02
N GLU A 173 -7.63 12.87 10.57
CA GLU A 173 -8.51 11.98 11.35
C GLU A 173 -8.06 10.52 11.34
N THR A 174 -7.22 10.15 10.37
CA THR A 174 -6.70 8.77 10.25
C THR A 174 -5.78 8.47 11.43
N PRO A 175 -5.93 7.31 12.11
CA PRO A 175 -5.04 6.89 13.19
C PRO A 175 -3.57 6.93 12.78
N GLY A 176 -2.65 6.96 13.77
CA GLY A 176 -1.21 6.87 13.51
C GLY A 176 -0.85 5.54 12.84
N ILE A 177 0.31 5.51 12.16
CA ILE A 177 0.75 4.37 11.33
C ILE A 177 0.84 3.06 12.12
N ASP A 178 1.28 3.11 13.38
CA ASP A 178 1.39 1.91 14.22
C ASP A 178 0.00 1.34 14.56
N ALA A 179 -0.95 2.22 14.88
CA ALA A 179 -2.34 1.80 15.09
C ALA A 179 -3.00 1.32 13.78
N TRP A 180 -2.59 1.88 12.63
CA TRP A 180 -3.07 1.47 11.32
C TRP A 180 -2.68 0.03 10.99
N PHE A 181 -1.43 -0.36 11.21
CA PHE A 181 -0.95 -1.71 10.96
C PHE A 181 -1.08 -2.66 12.17
N GLY A 182 -1.52 -2.14 13.32
CA GLY A 182 -1.90 -2.94 14.49
C GLY A 182 -0.80 -3.90 14.95
N ASP A 183 -1.09 -5.19 14.94
CA ASP A 183 -0.16 -6.23 15.45
C ASP A 183 0.90 -6.66 14.43
N LEU A 184 0.80 -6.22 13.17
CA LEU A 184 1.68 -6.69 12.09
C LEU A 184 3.16 -6.44 12.37
N GLY A 185 3.50 -5.28 12.94
CA GLY A 185 4.89 -4.97 13.31
C GLY A 185 5.47 -5.97 14.30
N GLN A 186 4.69 -6.42 15.27
CA GLN A 186 5.09 -7.44 16.24
C GLN A 186 5.21 -8.82 15.56
N ARG A 187 4.29 -9.16 14.68
CA ARG A 187 4.27 -10.44 13.95
C ARG A 187 5.47 -10.60 13.02
N LEU A 188 5.99 -9.50 12.47
CA LEU A 188 7.14 -9.47 11.57
C LEU A 188 8.46 -9.10 12.27
N ALA A 189 8.47 -8.93 13.58
CA ALA A 189 9.64 -8.44 14.33
C ALA A 189 10.90 -9.32 14.12
N GLY A 190 10.74 -10.63 13.91
CA GLY A 190 11.84 -11.57 13.67
C GLY A 190 12.65 -11.25 12.41
N TYR A 191 12.04 -10.66 11.40
CA TYR A 191 12.73 -10.31 10.15
C TYR A 191 13.58 -9.04 10.26
N ARG A 192 13.30 -8.15 11.21
CA ARG A 192 13.99 -6.85 11.34
C ARG A 192 13.95 -6.05 10.04
N LEU A 193 12.79 -5.99 9.40
CA LEU A 193 12.60 -5.40 8.07
C LEU A 193 13.09 -3.95 7.95
N ALA A 194 13.12 -3.18 9.05
CA ALA A 194 13.63 -1.81 9.05
C ALA A 194 15.12 -1.70 8.68
N ASP A 195 15.87 -2.79 8.81
CA ASP A 195 17.30 -2.86 8.48
C ASP A 195 17.55 -3.31 7.01
N TRP A 196 16.49 -3.70 6.27
CA TRP A 196 16.62 -4.20 4.90
C TRP A 196 16.71 -3.05 3.91
N HIS A 197 17.50 -3.26 2.85
CA HIS A 197 17.80 -2.26 1.84
C HIS A 197 17.31 -2.63 0.46
N SER A 198 16.90 -1.64 -0.32
CA SER A 198 16.52 -1.82 -1.71
C SER A 198 17.75 -2.16 -2.56
N HIS A 199 17.69 -3.32 -3.22
CA HIS A 199 18.73 -3.76 -4.14
C HIS A 199 18.43 -3.36 -5.58
N GLN A 200 17.17 -3.51 -6.00
CA GLN A 200 16.72 -3.14 -7.34
C GLN A 200 15.25 -2.68 -7.30
N ASN A 201 14.91 -1.76 -8.19
CA ASN A 201 13.55 -1.30 -8.44
C ASN A 201 13.24 -1.38 -9.94
N LEU A 202 11.98 -1.70 -10.26
CA LEU A 202 11.45 -1.69 -11.62
C LEU A 202 10.04 -1.10 -11.60
N THR A 203 9.71 -0.25 -12.56
CA THR A 203 8.36 0.31 -12.68
C THR A 203 7.73 -0.16 -13.98
N ILE A 204 6.48 -0.63 -13.89
CA ILE A 204 5.68 -1.17 -14.99
C ILE A 204 4.33 -0.44 -14.99
N GLU A 205 3.77 -0.15 -16.15
CA GLU A 205 2.39 0.30 -16.29
C GLU A 205 1.52 -0.87 -16.71
N ILE A 206 0.39 -1.06 -15.99
CA ILE A 206 -0.54 -2.17 -16.17
C ILE A 206 -1.88 -1.60 -16.63
N GLU A 207 -2.43 -2.13 -17.72
CA GLU A 207 -3.75 -1.76 -18.25
C GLU A 207 -4.88 -2.45 -17.45
N ALA A 208 -4.87 -2.25 -16.15
CA ALA A 208 -5.89 -2.75 -15.22
C ALA A 208 -6.03 -1.82 -14.02
N ASN A 209 -7.19 -1.91 -13.36
CA ASN A 209 -7.47 -1.21 -12.10
C ASN A 209 -6.57 -1.74 -10.98
N TRP A 210 -6.08 -0.84 -10.11
CA TRP A 210 -5.21 -1.18 -9.00
C TRP A 210 -5.81 -2.22 -8.04
N LYS A 211 -7.14 -2.24 -7.91
CA LYS A 211 -7.81 -3.24 -7.08
C LYS A 211 -7.72 -4.64 -7.69
N LEU A 212 -7.81 -4.78 -9.02
CA LEU A 212 -7.62 -6.10 -9.65
C LEU A 212 -6.22 -6.66 -9.38
N VAL A 213 -5.18 -5.81 -9.46
CA VAL A 213 -3.81 -6.21 -9.14
C VAL A 213 -3.70 -6.60 -7.66
N SER A 214 -4.28 -5.79 -6.77
CA SER A 214 -4.28 -6.07 -5.33
C SER A 214 -5.07 -7.32 -4.98
N GLU A 215 -6.23 -7.52 -5.60
CA GLU A 215 -7.10 -8.67 -5.38
C GLU A 215 -6.45 -9.98 -5.83
N ASN A 216 -5.79 -9.96 -6.99
CA ASN A 216 -5.06 -11.13 -7.51
C ASN A 216 -3.99 -11.60 -6.52
N PHE A 217 -3.23 -10.69 -5.93
CA PHE A 217 -2.20 -11.02 -4.95
C PHE A 217 -2.77 -11.60 -3.64
N GLN A 218 -3.99 -11.25 -3.25
CA GLN A 218 -4.55 -11.58 -1.95
C GLN A 218 -5.17 -12.97 -1.87
N GLU A 219 -5.33 -13.63 -3.01
CA GLU A 219 -5.94 -14.95 -3.08
C GLU A 219 -4.98 -15.96 -3.73
N TYR A 220 -5.25 -17.23 -3.55
CA TYR A 220 -4.45 -18.32 -4.13
C TYR A 220 -5.29 -19.33 -4.89
N TYR A 221 -6.51 -18.92 -5.30
CA TYR A 221 -7.41 -19.77 -6.09
C TYR A 221 -6.91 -19.93 -7.53
N HIS A 222 -6.30 -18.87 -8.09
CA HIS A 222 -5.72 -18.89 -9.43
C HIS A 222 -4.39 -19.67 -9.49
N LEU A 223 -3.70 -19.85 -8.36
CA LEU A 223 -2.32 -20.35 -8.30
C LEU A 223 -2.07 -21.60 -9.16
N PRO A 224 -2.87 -22.69 -9.09
CA PRO A 224 -2.60 -23.89 -9.86
C PRO A 224 -2.79 -23.74 -11.37
N TRP A 225 -3.49 -22.70 -11.79
CA TRP A 225 -3.92 -22.51 -13.19
C TRP A 225 -3.11 -21.43 -13.90
N VAL A 226 -2.72 -20.39 -13.19
CA VAL A 226 -1.94 -19.26 -13.71
C VAL A 226 -0.45 -19.48 -13.49
N HIS A 227 -0.06 -20.04 -12.34
CA HIS A 227 1.32 -20.24 -11.91
C HIS A 227 1.65 -21.71 -11.66
N PRO A 228 1.66 -22.57 -12.68
CA PRO A 228 1.88 -24.01 -12.48
C PRO A 228 3.24 -24.32 -11.86
N GLU A 229 4.29 -23.53 -12.13
CA GLU A 229 5.61 -23.72 -11.55
C GLU A 229 5.64 -23.28 -10.08
N LEU A 230 5.04 -22.13 -9.74
CA LEU A 230 4.92 -21.68 -8.35
C LEU A 230 4.09 -22.68 -7.52
N ALA A 231 3.02 -23.24 -8.09
CA ALA A 231 2.18 -24.22 -7.40
C ALA A 231 2.89 -25.50 -6.99
N ARG A 232 4.08 -25.78 -7.53
CA ARG A 232 4.91 -26.92 -7.12
C ARG A 232 5.60 -26.67 -5.78
N VAL A 233 6.02 -25.42 -5.53
CA VAL A 233 6.76 -25.03 -4.32
C VAL A 233 5.86 -24.33 -3.29
N SER A 234 4.71 -23.84 -3.71
CA SER A 234 3.71 -23.16 -2.87
C SER A 234 2.36 -23.89 -3.01
N ARG A 235 2.24 -25.04 -2.34
CA ARG A 235 1.05 -25.91 -2.50
C ARG A 235 -0.16 -25.32 -1.79
N VAL A 236 -1.30 -25.35 -2.45
CA VAL A 236 -2.59 -24.85 -1.92
C VAL A 236 -2.93 -25.36 -0.51
N PRO A 237 -2.70 -26.66 -0.15
CA PRO A 237 -2.97 -27.13 1.22
C PRO A 237 -2.09 -26.53 2.30
N ASP A 238 -0.95 -25.94 1.96
CA ASP A 238 0.02 -25.40 2.89
C ASP A 238 -0.18 -23.88 3.13
N HIS A 239 -1.26 -23.31 2.58
CA HIS A 239 -1.62 -21.91 2.79
C HIS A 239 -2.47 -21.73 4.03
N TYR A 240 -2.13 -20.70 4.78
CA TYR A 240 -2.81 -20.28 6.01
C TYR A 240 -3.16 -18.81 5.91
N ARG A 241 -4.20 -18.38 6.61
CA ARG A 241 -4.50 -16.95 6.75
C ARG A 241 -3.42 -16.24 7.53
N TYR A 242 -3.17 -14.99 7.15
CA TYR A 242 -2.27 -14.08 7.84
C TYR A 242 -2.93 -12.71 7.91
N GLN A 243 -3.85 -12.54 8.83
CA GLN A 243 -4.66 -11.33 8.97
C GLN A 243 -5.06 -11.10 10.43
N GLY A 244 -4.16 -10.47 11.19
CA GLY A 244 -4.41 -10.06 12.56
C GLY A 244 -5.14 -8.72 12.66
N SER A 245 -5.00 -8.04 13.79
CA SER A 245 -5.56 -6.71 13.99
C SER A 245 -4.76 -5.68 13.20
N GLY A 246 -5.39 -4.95 12.29
CA GLY A 246 -4.74 -3.93 11.46
C GLY A 246 -5.33 -3.82 10.06
N MET A 247 -4.92 -2.76 9.36
CA MET A 247 -5.32 -2.51 7.96
C MET A 247 -4.43 -3.32 7.01
N TYR A 248 -4.49 -4.63 7.13
CA TYR A 248 -3.82 -5.57 6.25
C TYR A 248 -4.59 -6.88 6.16
N CYS A 249 -4.30 -7.65 5.17
CA CYS A 249 -4.77 -9.02 5.00
C CYS A 249 -3.73 -9.81 4.23
N GLY A 250 -3.80 -11.13 4.25
CA GLY A 250 -2.85 -11.92 3.54
C GLY A 250 -2.87 -13.40 3.89
N GLN A 251 -1.83 -14.04 3.46
CA GLN A 251 -1.63 -15.48 3.62
C GLN A 251 -0.16 -15.80 3.87
N THR A 252 0.08 -16.96 4.40
CA THR A 252 1.41 -17.54 4.56
C THR A 252 1.42 -18.96 4.00
N THR A 253 2.55 -19.40 3.47
CA THR A 253 2.80 -20.80 3.14
C THR A 253 3.81 -21.38 4.10
N THR A 254 3.50 -22.55 4.68
CA THR A 254 4.36 -23.27 5.60
C THR A 254 4.11 -24.77 5.47
N PRO A 255 5.15 -25.61 5.46
CA PRO A 255 6.56 -25.27 5.32
C PRO A 255 6.97 -25.08 3.85
N ILE A 256 7.87 -24.13 3.59
CA ILE A 256 8.67 -24.17 2.38
C ILE A 256 9.81 -25.15 2.68
N SER A 257 9.77 -26.39 2.17
CA SER A 257 10.84 -27.33 2.43
C SER A 257 12.09 -26.94 1.66
N SER A 258 13.27 -27.21 2.25
CA SER A 258 14.55 -26.97 1.59
C SER A 258 14.70 -27.76 0.28
N ASP A 259 14.06 -28.91 0.19
CA ASP A 259 14.10 -29.80 -0.98
C ASP A 259 13.17 -29.31 -2.10
N GLU A 260 12.17 -28.46 -1.75
CA GLU A 260 11.18 -27.92 -2.68
C GLU A 260 11.50 -26.48 -3.11
N ARG A 261 12.51 -25.82 -2.50
CA ARG A 261 12.90 -24.45 -2.84
C ARG A 261 13.39 -24.28 -4.27
N GLY A 262 13.81 -25.37 -4.91
CA GLY A 262 14.27 -25.34 -6.29
C GLY A 262 15.48 -24.42 -6.51
N ASP A 263 15.85 -24.21 -7.76
CA ASP A 263 17.00 -23.40 -8.14
C ASP A 263 16.74 -21.87 -8.03
N TRP A 264 15.51 -21.44 -7.70
CA TRP A 264 15.12 -20.03 -7.61
C TRP A 264 15.46 -19.35 -6.28
N ASP A 265 15.81 -20.12 -5.25
CA ASP A 265 16.15 -19.61 -3.91
C ASP A 265 17.59 -20.01 -3.54
N THR A 266 18.55 -19.31 -4.14
CA THR A 266 19.99 -19.56 -3.95
C THR A 266 20.63 -18.68 -2.89
N MET A 267 19.93 -17.65 -2.40
CA MET A 267 20.45 -16.71 -1.42
C MET A 267 20.34 -17.27 0.01
N ALA A 268 21.32 -16.93 0.85
CA ALA A 268 21.29 -17.30 2.26
C ALA A 268 20.16 -16.57 3.02
N PRO A 269 19.48 -17.23 3.98
CA PRO A 269 18.46 -16.59 4.79
C PRO A 269 19.05 -15.50 5.69
N ALA A 270 18.21 -14.53 6.08
CA ALA A 270 18.56 -13.51 7.05
C ALA A 270 18.96 -14.13 8.39
N GLU A 271 19.94 -13.52 9.06
CA GLU A 271 20.39 -14.00 10.36
C GLU A 271 19.35 -13.77 11.46
N GLY A 272 19.24 -14.70 12.38
CA GLY A 272 18.42 -14.58 13.58
C GLY A 272 16.94 -14.86 13.40
N LEU A 273 16.52 -15.37 12.22
CA LEU A 273 15.14 -15.81 12.01
C LEU A 273 14.77 -16.96 12.94
N GLY A 274 13.59 -16.90 13.53
CA GLY A 274 13.01 -18.02 14.26
C GLY A 274 12.63 -19.19 13.33
N PRO A 275 12.38 -20.41 13.89
CA PRO A 275 12.07 -21.58 13.08
C PRO A 275 10.84 -21.40 12.15
N SER A 276 9.84 -20.66 12.57
CA SER A 276 8.66 -20.37 11.76
C SER A 276 9.01 -19.45 10.58
N ASP A 277 9.73 -18.36 10.84
CA ASP A 277 10.04 -17.36 9.83
C ASP A 277 11.06 -17.88 8.81
N SER A 278 11.99 -18.75 9.25
CA SER A 278 12.95 -19.38 8.33
C SER A 278 12.34 -20.47 7.44
N ALA A 279 11.12 -20.91 7.72
CA ALA A 279 10.42 -21.96 6.97
C ALA A 279 9.17 -21.48 6.24
N SER A 280 8.86 -20.16 6.28
CA SER A 280 7.60 -19.64 5.73
C SER A 280 7.80 -18.50 4.76
N GLY A 281 6.95 -18.42 3.74
CA GLY A 281 6.69 -17.22 2.96
C GLY A 281 5.48 -16.49 3.52
N ARG A 282 5.53 -15.16 3.57
CA ARG A 282 4.45 -14.27 4.01
C ARG A 282 4.03 -13.39 2.84
N PHE A 283 2.75 -13.41 2.48
CA PHE A 283 2.18 -12.65 1.37
C PHE A 283 1.09 -11.74 1.93
N ILE A 284 1.39 -10.47 2.08
CA ILE A 284 0.60 -9.52 2.87
C ILE A 284 0.24 -8.32 2.02
N ALA A 285 -1.04 -8.06 1.84
CA ALA A 285 -1.51 -6.80 1.30
C ALA A 285 -1.67 -5.77 2.43
N LEU A 286 -0.83 -4.73 2.42
CA LEU A 286 -0.93 -3.58 3.29
C LEU A 286 -1.87 -2.57 2.66
N PHE A 287 -3.01 -2.35 3.29
CA PHE A 287 -4.03 -1.44 2.75
C PHE A 287 -3.55 0.02 2.74
N PRO A 288 -3.73 0.78 1.63
CA PRO A 288 -4.44 0.33 0.43
C PRO A 288 -3.53 -0.25 -0.66
N ASN A 289 -2.23 0.05 -0.74
CA ASN A 289 -1.49 0.01 -2.00
C ASN A 289 -0.13 -0.70 -1.97
N VAL A 290 0.11 -1.58 -1.01
CA VAL A 290 1.36 -2.36 -0.98
C VAL A 290 1.07 -3.86 -0.94
N LEU A 291 1.74 -4.60 -1.80
CA LEU A 291 1.77 -6.05 -1.82
C LEU A 291 3.17 -6.49 -1.38
N LEU A 292 3.23 -7.18 -0.27
CA LEU A 292 4.48 -7.48 0.42
C LEU A 292 4.67 -9.00 0.50
N SER A 293 5.59 -9.53 -0.28
CA SER A 293 6.07 -10.90 -0.18
C SER A 293 7.35 -10.93 0.64
N ILE A 294 7.35 -11.63 1.76
CA ILE A 294 8.52 -11.78 2.63
C ILE A 294 8.92 -13.24 2.64
N LEU A 295 10.14 -13.51 2.22
CA LEU A 295 10.78 -14.81 2.29
C LEU A 295 11.96 -14.73 3.27
N PRO A 296 12.54 -15.87 3.66
CA PRO A 296 13.65 -15.88 4.64
C PRO A 296 14.86 -15.03 4.25
N ASN A 297 15.07 -14.77 2.96
CA ASN A 297 16.29 -14.16 2.42
C ASN A 297 16.05 -12.88 1.60
N HIS A 298 14.82 -12.54 1.27
CA HIS A 298 14.48 -11.33 0.56
C HIS A 298 13.03 -10.93 0.78
N ALA A 299 12.71 -9.68 0.47
CA ALA A 299 11.33 -9.24 0.28
C ALA A 299 11.15 -8.75 -1.16
N PHE A 300 10.05 -9.17 -1.78
CA PHE A 300 9.55 -8.59 -3.01
C PHE A 300 8.35 -7.72 -2.69
N VAL A 301 8.46 -6.45 -2.98
CA VAL A 301 7.47 -5.43 -2.62
C VAL A 301 6.93 -4.79 -3.88
N VAL A 302 5.63 -4.81 -4.00
CA VAL A 302 4.93 -4.14 -5.09
C VAL A 302 4.14 -2.96 -4.51
N ARG A 303 4.45 -1.76 -4.96
CA ARG A 303 3.72 -0.54 -4.66
C ARG A 303 2.84 -0.18 -5.84
N LEU A 304 1.54 -0.04 -5.58
CA LEU A 304 0.55 0.31 -6.58
C LEU A 304 0.23 1.80 -6.54
N GLU A 305 0.20 2.43 -7.70
CA GLU A 305 -0.28 3.80 -7.89
C GLU A 305 -1.48 3.77 -8.84
N ALA A 306 -2.64 4.17 -8.32
CA ALA A 306 -3.88 4.25 -9.08
C ALA A 306 -3.84 5.48 -10.01
N VAL A 307 -3.49 5.28 -11.27
CA VAL A 307 -3.31 6.37 -12.26
C VAL A 307 -4.66 6.78 -12.85
N ALA A 308 -5.47 5.79 -13.24
CA ALA A 308 -6.81 5.98 -13.79
C ALA A 308 -7.66 4.73 -13.46
N PRO A 309 -8.97 4.74 -13.69
CA PRO A 309 -9.81 3.57 -13.41
C PRO A 309 -9.28 2.26 -13.97
N GLY A 310 -8.70 2.26 -15.17
CA GLY A 310 -8.15 1.08 -15.83
C GLY A 310 -6.62 1.11 -15.99
N ILE A 311 -5.89 1.95 -15.27
CA ILE A 311 -4.44 2.07 -15.38
C ILE A 311 -3.81 2.10 -13.99
N THR A 312 -2.88 1.19 -13.77
CA THR A 312 -2.07 1.12 -12.55
C THR A 312 -0.60 1.25 -12.90
N ARG A 313 0.13 2.08 -12.14
CA ARG A 313 1.59 2.04 -12.15
C ARG A 313 2.05 1.19 -10.98
N GLU A 314 2.78 0.14 -11.31
CA GLU A 314 3.36 -0.79 -10.37
C GLU A 314 4.86 -0.52 -10.23
N THR A 315 5.32 -0.38 -8.99
CA THR A 315 6.75 -0.34 -8.69
C THR A 315 7.14 -1.56 -7.89
N CYS A 316 7.87 -2.47 -8.53
CA CYS A 316 8.47 -3.65 -7.92
C CYS A 316 9.81 -3.29 -7.28
N SER A 317 10.03 -3.73 -6.06
CA SER A 317 11.27 -3.52 -5.31
C SER A 317 11.73 -4.81 -4.66
N TRP A 318 12.99 -5.15 -4.83
CA TRP A 318 13.63 -6.25 -4.12
C TRP A 318 14.45 -5.67 -2.97
N LEU A 319 14.13 -6.11 -1.75
CA LEU A 319 14.86 -5.72 -0.55
C LEU A 319 15.59 -6.93 0.01
N LEU A 320 16.82 -6.69 0.40
CA LEU A 320 17.71 -7.69 0.95
C LEU A 320 18.09 -7.35 2.39
N PRO A 321 18.26 -8.36 3.27
CA PRO A 321 18.76 -8.15 4.61
C PRO A 321 20.24 -7.72 4.58
N PRO A 322 20.74 -7.02 5.61
CA PRO A 322 22.14 -6.53 5.67
C PRO A 322 23.20 -7.61 5.49
N THR A 323 22.87 -8.87 5.80
CA THR A 323 23.77 -10.02 5.64
C THR A 323 24.06 -10.37 4.18
N THR A 324 23.30 -9.81 3.24
CA THR A 324 23.40 -10.08 1.81
C THR A 324 23.98 -8.90 1.01
N ASP A 325 24.65 -7.96 1.67
CA ASP A 325 25.29 -6.78 1.02
C ASP A 325 26.26 -7.13 -0.12
N ASN A 326 26.70 -8.40 -0.20
CA ASN A 326 27.60 -8.89 -1.23
C ASN A 326 27.04 -10.12 -1.98
N VAL A 327 25.70 -10.19 -2.17
CA VAL A 327 25.09 -11.23 -2.99
C VAL A 327 25.65 -11.12 -4.42
N PRO A 328 26.18 -12.21 -5.00
CA PRO A 328 26.59 -12.20 -6.40
C PRO A 328 25.43 -11.84 -7.31
N ASP A 329 25.66 -11.01 -8.32
CA ASP A 329 24.63 -10.60 -9.29
C ASP A 329 23.91 -11.81 -9.93
N ALA A 330 24.63 -12.91 -10.11
CA ALA A 330 24.06 -14.13 -10.68
C ALA A 330 23.03 -14.80 -9.76
N ASP A 331 23.27 -14.81 -8.43
CA ASP A 331 22.36 -15.41 -7.46
C ASP A 331 21.12 -14.53 -7.29
N PHE A 332 21.29 -13.21 -7.24
CA PHE A 332 20.17 -12.27 -7.21
C PHE A 332 19.32 -12.36 -8.50
N ALA A 333 19.96 -12.48 -9.66
CA ALA A 333 19.27 -12.56 -10.94
C ALA A 333 18.25 -13.74 -10.99
N VAL A 334 18.59 -14.87 -10.41
CA VAL A 334 17.67 -16.02 -10.33
C VAL A 334 16.39 -15.66 -9.57
N THR A 335 16.53 -15.05 -8.40
CA THR A 335 15.37 -14.61 -7.58
C THR A 335 14.58 -13.51 -8.27
N ARG A 336 15.28 -12.52 -8.87
CA ARG A 336 14.63 -11.45 -9.63
C ARG A 336 13.80 -11.99 -10.78
N ASP A 337 14.37 -12.84 -11.60
CA ASP A 337 13.74 -13.36 -12.82
C ASP A 337 12.54 -14.23 -12.47
N PHE A 338 12.64 -15.03 -11.40
CA PHE A 338 11.50 -15.79 -10.86
C PHE A 338 10.29 -14.88 -10.53
N TRP A 339 10.50 -13.79 -9.81
CA TRP A 339 9.43 -12.86 -9.49
C TRP A 339 8.89 -12.11 -10.70
N LEU A 340 9.75 -11.79 -11.67
CA LEU A 340 9.32 -11.14 -12.90
C LEU A 340 8.45 -12.06 -13.77
N ASP A 341 8.78 -13.33 -13.84
CA ASP A 341 7.98 -14.31 -14.59
C ASP A 341 6.60 -14.48 -13.96
N ILE A 342 6.51 -14.64 -12.63
CA ILE A 342 5.23 -14.71 -11.91
C ILE A 342 4.43 -13.42 -12.12
N ASN A 343 5.06 -12.25 -11.95
CA ASN A 343 4.39 -10.97 -12.13
C ASN A 343 3.87 -10.77 -13.56
N ALA A 344 4.59 -11.26 -14.57
CA ALA A 344 4.14 -11.19 -15.96
C ALA A 344 2.90 -12.06 -16.21
N GLU A 345 2.81 -13.23 -15.59
CA GLU A 345 1.64 -14.11 -15.63
C GLU A 345 0.43 -13.42 -14.96
N ASP A 346 0.63 -12.77 -13.80
CA ASP A 346 -0.39 -12.01 -13.10
C ASP A 346 -0.88 -10.81 -13.91
N ILE A 347 0.02 -10.05 -14.53
CA ILE A 347 -0.32 -8.91 -15.38
C ILE A 347 -1.21 -9.35 -16.55
N ASP A 348 -0.89 -10.44 -17.24
CA ASP A 348 -1.71 -10.95 -18.34
C ASP A 348 -3.13 -11.24 -17.87
N ILE A 349 -3.31 -11.94 -16.74
CA ILE A 349 -4.66 -12.34 -16.29
C ILE A 349 -5.46 -11.16 -15.74
N VAL A 350 -4.85 -10.20 -15.03
CA VAL A 350 -5.59 -9.03 -14.51
C VAL A 350 -6.00 -8.08 -15.65
N GLN A 351 -5.18 -7.91 -16.68
CA GLN A 351 -5.55 -7.14 -17.88
C GLN A 351 -6.71 -7.78 -18.64
N ARG A 352 -6.74 -9.11 -18.75
CA ARG A 352 -7.91 -9.84 -19.30
C ARG A 352 -9.15 -9.65 -18.43
N GLY A 353 -8.98 -9.64 -17.10
CA GLY A 353 -10.04 -9.32 -16.14
C GLY A 353 -10.63 -7.94 -16.41
N GLN A 354 -9.76 -6.93 -16.52
CA GLN A 354 -10.16 -5.55 -16.83
C GLN A 354 -10.97 -5.46 -18.14
N LEU A 355 -10.51 -6.10 -19.20
CA LEU A 355 -11.25 -6.16 -20.47
C LEU A 355 -12.61 -6.85 -20.30
N GLY A 356 -12.68 -7.95 -19.56
CA GLY A 356 -13.93 -8.66 -19.30
C GLY A 356 -14.98 -7.80 -18.59
N LEU A 357 -14.55 -6.99 -17.62
CA LEU A 357 -15.42 -6.09 -16.85
C LEU A 357 -16.06 -4.99 -17.71
N THR A 358 -15.43 -4.57 -18.79
CA THR A 358 -15.96 -3.54 -19.69
C THR A 358 -16.98 -4.05 -20.71
N THR A 359 -17.18 -5.37 -20.81
CA THR A 359 -18.10 -5.96 -21.81
C THR A 359 -19.58 -5.79 -21.49
N GLY A 360 -19.93 -5.39 -20.26
CA GLY A 360 -21.32 -5.33 -19.78
C GLY A 360 -21.92 -6.70 -19.45
N GLY A 361 -21.18 -7.79 -19.57
CA GLY A 361 -21.62 -9.15 -19.24
C GLY A 361 -21.32 -9.60 -17.81
N TYR A 362 -20.59 -8.80 -17.04
CA TYR A 362 -20.22 -9.14 -15.67
C TYR A 362 -21.30 -8.71 -14.67
N THR A 363 -21.62 -9.60 -13.76
CA THR A 363 -22.33 -9.34 -12.51
C THR A 363 -21.51 -9.91 -11.36
N PRO A 364 -21.49 -9.27 -10.17
CA PRO A 364 -20.65 -9.72 -9.05
C PRO A 364 -20.82 -11.20 -8.75
N GLY A 365 -19.73 -11.96 -8.92
CA GLY A 365 -19.64 -13.38 -8.61
C GLY A 365 -19.58 -13.65 -7.11
N ARG A 366 -19.70 -14.91 -6.74
CA ARG A 366 -19.53 -15.36 -5.35
C ARG A 366 -18.06 -15.54 -5.04
N LEU A 367 -17.61 -15.07 -3.88
CA LEU A 367 -16.27 -15.37 -3.38
C LEU A 367 -16.18 -16.85 -2.94
N SER A 368 -14.99 -17.43 -3.11
CA SER A 368 -14.65 -18.73 -2.54
C SER A 368 -14.16 -18.53 -1.10
N PRO A 369 -14.91 -18.93 -0.08
CA PRO A 369 -14.56 -18.64 1.31
C PRO A 369 -13.21 -19.20 1.74
N ARG A 370 -12.78 -20.27 1.08
CA ARG A 370 -11.50 -20.92 1.37
C ARG A 370 -10.29 -20.14 0.86
N PHE A 371 -10.42 -19.56 -0.35
CA PHE A 371 -9.27 -19.02 -1.07
C PHE A 371 -9.24 -17.50 -1.04
N GLU A 372 -10.41 -16.86 -0.89
CA GLU A 372 -10.62 -15.43 -1.10
C GLU A 372 -11.08 -14.69 0.17
N GLU A 373 -10.87 -15.26 1.36
CA GLU A 373 -11.21 -14.57 2.61
C GLU A 373 -10.37 -13.30 2.83
N PRO A 374 -9.06 -13.26 2.54
CA PRO A 374 -8.29 -12.03 2.59
C PRO A 374 -8.83 -10.96 1.65
N LEU A 375 -9.27 -11.34 0.46
CA LEU A 375 -9.94 -10.48 -0.50
C LEU A 375 -11.24 -9.90 0.06
N HIS A 376 -12.08 -10.73 0.71
CA HIS A 376 -13.29 -10.27 1.38
C HIS A 376 -12.99 -9.22 2.47
N ARG A 377 -11.92 -9.42 3.24
CA ARG A 377 -11.46 -8.44 4.25
C ARG A 377 -11.05 -7.12 3.58
N PHE A 378 -10.30 -7.18 2.49
CA PHE A 378 -9.91 -6.01 1.72
C PHE A 378 -11.13 -5.23 1.18
N HIS A 379 -12.12 -5.92 0.60
CA HIS A 379 -13.36 -5.30 0.14
C HIS A 379 -14.13 -4.62 1.28
N ASN A 380 -14.12 -5.19 2.47
CA ASN A 380 -14.75 -4.56 3.64
C ASN A 380 -13.97 -3.34 4.13
N MET A 381 -12.64 -3.34 4.07
CA MET A 381 -11.83 -2.14 4.35
C MET A 381 -12.12 -1.02 3.35
N LEU A 382 -12.28 -1.35 2.04
CA LEU A 382 -12.72 -0.38 1.03
C LEU A 382 -14.10 0.19 1.38
N ALA A 383 -15.09 -0.67 1.61
CA ALA A 383 -16.44 -0.26 1.97
C ALA A 383 -16.49 0.63 3.20
N ASP A 384 -15.65 0.37 4.22
CA ASP A 384 -15.52 1.23 5.39
C ASP A 384 -15.05 2.63 5.00
N ARG A 385 -13.99 2.74 4.19
CA ARG A 385 -13.48 4.05 3.75
C ARG A 385 -14.49 4.83 2.94
N PHE A 386 -15.18 4.17 2.00
CA PHE A 386 -16.25 4.80 1.23
C PHE A 386 -17.38 5.36 2.10
N ASN A 387 -17.69 4.70 3.21
CA ASN A 387 -18.72 5.12 4.16
C ASN A 387 -18.19 6.03 5.29
N GLY A 388 -16.96 6.50 5.20
CA GLY A 388 -16.36 7.36 6.22
C GLY A 388 -16.08 6.66 7.56
N ILE A 389 -16.05 5.33 7.58
CA ILE A 389 -15.79 4.54 8.78
C ILE A 389 -14.28 4.38 8.96
N THR A 390 -13.75 4.86 10.08
CA THR A 390 -12.30 4.87 10.38
C THR A 390 -11.83 3.67 11.21
N ARG A 391 -12.66 2.64 11.32
CA ARG A 391 -12.34 1.44 12.11
C ARG A 391 -11.07 0.74 11.59
N ILE A 392 -10.29 0.21 12.52
CA ILE A 392 -9.21 -0.76 12.25
C ILE A 392 -9.81 -2.15 12.45
N PRO A 393 -9.70 -3.07 11.47
CA PRO A 393 -10.20 -4.42 11.62
C PRO A 393 -9.52 -5.17 12.76
N ASP A 394 -10.30 -5.89 13.57
CA ASP A 394 -9.76 -6.81 14.56
C ASP A 394 -9.19 -8.07 13.88
N GLY A 395 -8.22 -8.70 14.52
CA GLY A 395 -7.80 -10.05 14.19
C GLY A 395 -8.85 -11.08 14.60
N ASP A 396 -8.71 -12.29 14.11
CA ASP A 396 -9.55 -13.41 14.56
C ASP A 396 -8.69 -14.53 15.20
N GLU A 397 -9.31 -15.34 16.04
CA GLU A 397 -8.63 -16.42 16.77
C GLU A 397 -8.14 -17.56 15.87
N SER A 398 -8.63 -17.63 14.63
CA SER A 398 -8.22 -18.63 13.65
C SER A 398 -7.12 -18.13 12.71
N ASP A 399 -6.60 -16.92 12.95
CA ASP A 399 -5.48 -16.40 12.21
C ASP A 399 -4.26 -17.34 12.34
N ASP A 400 -3.49 -17.50 11.27
CA ASP A 400 -2.39 -18.47 11.15
C ASP A 400 -2.80 -19.95 11.21
N GLN A 401 -4.09 -20.26 11.18
CA GLN A 401 -4.56 -21.64 11.09
C GLN A 401 -4.73 -22.07 9.62
N PRO A 402 -4.52 -23.37 9.31
CA PRO A 402 -4.79 -23.86 7.98
C PRO A 402 -6.22 -23.54 7.55
N LEU A 403 -6.38 -22.92 6.39
CA LEU A 403 -7.71 -22.68 5.83
C LEU A 403 -8.39 -23.98 5.36
N TYR A 404 -7.60 -25.02 5.15
CA TYR A 404 -8.06 -26.28 4.59
C TYR A 404 -7.95 -27.46 5.57
N GLY A 405 -9.01 -28.25 5.65
CA GLY A 405 -9.03 -29.52 6.39
C GLY A 405 -9.17 -29.42 7.91
N THR A 406 -9.28 -28.21 8.46
CA THR A 406 -9.44 -28.02 9.92
C THR A 406 -10.89 -28.00 10.39
N GLY A 407 -11.87 -27.91 9.50
CA GLY A 407 -13.26 -27.69 9.84
C GLY A 407 -13.55 -26.28 10.40
N ILE A 408 -12.55 -25.37 10.39
CA ILE A 408 -12.74 -23.97 10.76
C ILE A 408 -13.43 -23.28 9.60
N ASN A 409 -14.65 -22.80 9.85
CA ASN A 409 -15.34 -21.93 8.91
C ASN A 409 -14.72 -20.55 9.00
N PRO A 410 -14.47 -19.85 7.85
CA PRO A 410 -14.06 -18.46 7.86
C PRO A 410 -15.04 -17.64 8.71
N LEU A 411 -14.49 -16.83 9.62
CA LEU A 411 -15.33 -15.97 10.43
C LEU A 411 -15.94 -14.87 9.55
N PRO A 412 -17.23 -14.53 9.77
CA PRO A 412 -17.83 -13.42 9.07
C PRO A 412 -17.14 -12.11 9.48
N TRP A 413 -17.10 -11.14 8.56
CA TRP A 413 -16.66 -9.80 8.88
C TRP A 413 -17.47 -9.24 10.05
N ARG A 414 -16.81 -8.85 11.13
CA ARG A 414 -17.47 -8.30 12.31
C ARG A 414 -17.54 -6.79 12.23
N MET A 415 -18.73 -6.26 12.21
CA MET A 415 -18.96 -4.81 12.31
C MET A 415 -18.55 -4.34 13.71
N ALA A 416 -17.67 -3.33 13.79
CA ALA A 416 -17.38 -2.67 15.06
C ALA A 416 -18.69 -2.06 15.61
N GLY A 417 -19.16 -2.51 16.75
CA GLY A 417 -20.37 -2.00 17.40
C GLY A 417 -21.55 -2.96 17.54
N SER A 418 -21.51 -4.15 16.94
CA SER A 418 -22.44 -5.19 17.35
C SER A 418 -22.05 -5.70 18.75
N GLN A 419 -22.54 -5.01 19.80
CA GLN A 419 -22.55 -5.59 21.13
C GLN A 419 -23.29 -6.91 21.02
N SER A 420 -22.62 -8.02 21.29
CA SER A 420 -23.32 -9.26 21.57
C SER A 420 -24.28 -8.97 22.72
N GLU A 421 -25.57 -8.95 22.45
CA GLU A 421 -26.54 -9.15 23.51
C GLU A 421 -26.15 -10.45 24.23
N LYS A 422 -25.53 -10.29 25.39
CA LYS A 422 -25.41 -11.38 26.35
C LYS A 422 -26.83 -11.65 26.77
N GLY A 423 -27.50 -12.56 26.07
CA GLY A 423 -28.71 -13.18 26.54
C GLY A 423 -28.41 -13.95 27.83
N ASN A 424 -29.22 -13.68 28.83
CA ASN A 424 -29.31 -14.39 30.10
C ASN A 424 -29.43 -15.89 29.91
#